data_d219548f53faf57c9ea6f011a7c0f562
#
_entry.id   d219548f53faf57c9ea6f011a7c0f562
#
_cell.length_a   1.000
_cell.length_b   1.000
_cell.length_c   1.000
_cell.angle_alpha   90.00
_cell.angle_beta   90.00
_cell.angle_gamma   90.00
#
_symmetry.space_group_name_H-M   'P 1'
#
loop_
_entity.id
_entity.type
_entity.pdbx_description
1 polymer ?
#
loop_
_entity_poly.entity_id
_entity_poly.type
_entity_poly.pdbx_seq_one_letter_code
_entity_poly.pdbx_strand_id
1 'polypeptide(L)'
;MKRLVAAFFSMCFVLSPLLAATLEQDVDRYLGIVQADTDGQKLEPRAWEGLSDPRLFDEIEKRLLAVSEGKPRDKAEVKKFAHYIRALGFSGQPKYIPTLQKLVPHKYYDDYAENALRDQPIYQHWNPIISNRSTFNPAFSDDVNRFLNMLAADDLLLNRLASKRIYESTRDPVLYGALAKKLQANYMRNLGGEQEDSVAWMVKALGSSKMDKYKPLLIDAALKSPMNGVVRHAKRTLERDYRLQNTDYIP
;
A
#
# COMPACT_ATOMS: atom_id res chain seq x y z
N MET A 1 62.68 26.25 11.92
CA MET A 1 61.40 26.59 11.25
C MET A 1 60.95 25.40 10.44
N LYS A 2 60.02 24.60 10.99
CA LYS A 2 59.46 23.41 10.31
C LYS A 2 58.07 23.79 9.80
N ARG A 3 57.88 23.79 8.47
CA ARG A 3 56.55 24.05 7.82
C ARG A 3 55.76 22.76 7.82
N LEU A 4 54.62 22.73 8.55
CA LEU A 4 53.60 21.71 8.44
C LEU A 4 52.73 22.02 7.20
N VAL A 5 52.74 21.11 6.22
CA VAL A 5 51.78 21.11 5.12
C VAL A 5 50.60 20.28 5.53
N ALA A 6 49.45 20.92 5.78
CA ALA A 6 48.18 20.25 6.04
C ALA A 6 47.55 19.88 4.69
N ALA A 7 47.53 18.60 4.37
CA ALA A 7 46.79 18.07 3.21
C ALA A 7 45.29 17.97 3.57
N PHE A 8 44.49 18.84 2.97
CA PHE A 8 43.00 18.72 3.00
C PHE A 8 42.59 17.61 2.03
N PHE A 9 42.19 16.46 2.59
CA PHE A 9 41.49 15.44 1.83
C PHE A 9 40.04 15.89 1.66
N SER A 10 39.70 16.41 0.49
CA SER A 10 38.33 16.70 0.08
C SER A 10 37.66 15.37 -0.26
N MET A 11 36.88 14.84 0.69
CA MET A 11 36.10 13.63 0.50
C MET A 11 34.83 14.02 -0.27
N CYS A 12 34.91 13.94 -1.61
CA CYS A 12 33.72 14.02 -2.47
C CYS A 12 32.80 12.84 -2.16
N PHE A 13 31.81 13.08 -1.34
CA PHE A 13 30.63 12.19 -1.28
C PHE A 13 29.92 12.29 -2.63
N VAL A 14 30.17 11.33 -3.50
CA VAL A 14 29.34 11.09 -4.67
C VAL A 14 28.02 10.53 -4.11
N LEU A 15 27.03 11.41 -3.93
CA LEU A 15 25.63 11.02 -3.74
C LEU A 15 25.19 10.33 -5.04
N SER A 16 25.36 9.01 -5.10
CA SER A 16 24.74 8.23 -6.16
C SER A 16 23.22 8.47 -6.05
N PRO A 17 22.55 8.91 -7.12
CA PRO A 17 21.10 8.99 -7.10
C PRO A 17 20.59 7.59 -6.76
N LEU A 18 19.73 7.47 -5.74
CA LEU A 18 18.97 6.27 -5.48
C LEU A 18 18.03 6.08 -6.67
N LEU A 19 18.51 5.34 -7.68
CA LEU A 19 17.66 4.92 -8.78
C LEU A 19 16.56 4.02 -8.21
N ALA A 20 15.33 4.24 -8.64
CA ALA A 20 14.22 3.34 -8.31
C ALA A 20 14.63 1.90 -8.69
N ALA A 21 14.34 0.94 -7.81
CA ALA A 21 14.64 -0.46 -8.07
C ALA A 21 13.95 -0.92 -9.36
N THR A 22 14.59 -1.79 -10.13
CA THR A 22 13.93 -2.42 -11.27
C THR A 22 12.92 -3.48 -10.81
N LEU A 23 11.99 -3.87 -11.67
CA LEU A 23 11.06 -4.99 -11.36
C LEU A 23 11.85 -6.25 -10.97
N GLU A 24 12.93 -6.54 -11.69
CA GLU A 24 13.82 -7.66 -11.44
C GLU A 24 14.38 -7.63 -10.02
N GLN A 25 14.94 -6.49 -9.62
CA GLN A 25 15.51 -6.30 -8.29
C GLN A 25 14.47 -6.45 -7.17
N ASP A 26 13.24 -6.01 -7.40
CA ASP A 26 12.16 -6.17 -6.43
C ASP A 26 11.73 -7.63 -6.34
N VAL A 27 11.54 -8.31 -7.48
CA VAL A 27 11.20 -9.74 -7.51
C VAL A 27 12.26 -10.56 -6.80
N ASP A 28 13.54 -10.33 -7.09
CA ASP A 28 14.66 -11.04 -6.45
C ASP A 28 14.69 -10.79 -4.94
N ARG A 29 14.46 -9.55 -4.52
CA ARG A 29 14.39 -9.19 -3.09
C ARG A 29 13.27 -9.94 -2.37
N TYR A 30 12.06 -9.96 -2.93
CA TYR A 30 10.92 -10.64 -2.30
C TYR A 30 11.04 -12.16 -2.40
N LEU A 31 11.58 -12.68 -3.49
CA LEU A 31 11.88 -14.11 -3.62
C LEU A 31 12.88 -14.56 -2.54
N GLY A 32 13.94 -13.76 -2.30
CA GLY A 32 14.89 -14.00 -1.22
C GLY A 32 14.22 -13.98 0.17
N ILE A 33 13.27 -13.07 0.41
CA ILE A 33 12.50 -13.04 1.67
C ILE A 33 11.66 -14.31 1.82
N VAL A 34 10.94 -14.72 0.76
CA VAL A 34 10.13 -15.95 0.77
C VAL A 34 10.99 -17.16 1.01
N GLN A 35 12.14 -17.25 0.35
CA GLN A 35 13.07 -18.40 0.49
C GLN A 35 13.70 -18.47 1.88
N ALA A 36 14.01 -17.33 2.50
CA ALA A 36 14.59 -17.25 3.84
C ALA A 36 13.55 -17.33 4.96
N ASP A 37 12.26 -17.22 4.65
CA ASP A 37 11.22 -17.19 5.66
C ASP A 37 10.83 -18.60 6.11
N THR A 38 11.35 -19.00 7.27
CA THR A 38 10.99 -20.26 7.93
C THR A 38 9.70 -20.14 8.73
N ASP A 39 9.31 -18.95 9.18
CA ASP A 39 8.26 -18.73 10.18
C ASP A 39 7.03 -17.97 9.66
N GLY A 40 7.06 -17.46 8.43
CA GLY A 40 5.98 -16.64 7.86
C GLY A 40 5.89 -15.22 8.44
N GLN A 41 6.84 -14.82 9.29
CA GLN A 41 6.77 -13.53 9.98
C GLN A 41 7.22 -12.34 9.11
N LYS A 42 8.02 -12.61 8.09
CA LYS A 42 8.55 -11.58 7.18
C LYS A 42 7.69 -11.35 5.94
N LEU A 43 6.64 -12.15 5.80
CA LEU A 43 5.75 -12.10 4.65
C LEU A 43 4.63 -11.10 4.90
N GLU A 44 4.85 -9.87 4.50
CA GLU A 44 3.75 -8.90 4.41
C GLU A 44 3.18 -8.91 2.99
N PRO A 45 2.00 -9.51 2.75
CA PRO A 45 1.40 -9.57 1.40
C PRO A 45 1.24 -8.19 0.77
N ARG A 46 1.10 -7.16 1.61
CA ARG A 46 0.96 -5.76 1.21
C ARG A 46 2.18 -5.21 0.45
N ALA A 47 3.36 -5.74 0.73
CA ALA A 47 4.59 -5.33 0.06
C ALA A 47 4.64 -5.81 -1.40
N TRP A 48 3.81 -6.79 -1.79
CA TRP A 48 3.83 -7.44 -3.11
C TRP A 48 2.74 -6.97 -4.04
N GLU A 49 1.87 -6.09 -3.57
CA GLU A 49 0.88 -5.46 -4.42
C GLU A 49 1.57 -4.83 -5.65
N GLY A 50 1.13 -5.21 -6.83
CA GLY A 50 1.68 -4.74 -8.09
C GLY A 50 2.87 -5.53 -8.67
N LEU A 51 3.41 -6.55 -7.98
CA LEU A 51 4.53 -7.32 -8.53
C LEU A 51 4.12 -8.36 -9.56
N SER A 52 3.07 -9.11 -9.33
CA SER A 52 2.48 -10.11 -10.25
C SER A 52 3.49 -10.94 -11.11
N ASP A 53 4.72 -11.17 -10.61
CA ASP A 53 5.76 -11.93 -11.33
C ASP A 53 5.64 -13.42 -10.99
N PRO A 54 5.51 -14.31 -12.00
CA PRO A 54 5.34 -15.75 -11.76
C PRO A 54 6.41 -16.39 -10.88
N ARG A 55 7.66 -15.97 -11.01
CA ARG A 55 8.78 -16.56 -10.24
C ARG A 55 8.55 -16.47 -8.73
N LEU A 56 8.04 -15.32 -8.27
CA LEU A 56 7.73 -15.10 -6.87
C LEU A 56 6.53 -15.93 -6.42
N PHE A 57 5.45 -15.88 -7.20
CA PHE A 57 4.20 -16.51 -6.80
C PHE A 57 4.21 -18.03 -7.02
N ASP A 58 5.01 -18.57 -7.95
CA ASP A 58 5.24 -20.02 -8.09
C ASP A 58 5.99 -20.60 -6.88
N GLU A 59 6.97 -19.86 -6.34
CA GLU A 59 7.64 -20.30 -5.11
C GLU A 59 6.69 -20.24 -3.90
N ILE A 60 5.80 -19.22 -3.83
CA ILE A 60 4.77 -19.12 -2.78
C ILE A 60 3.79 -20.30 -2.90
N GLU A 61 3.29 -20.60 -4.10
CA GLU A 61 2.39 -21.73 -4.35
C GLU A 61 3.02 -23.05 -3.96
N LYS A 62 4.26 -23.31 -4.39
CA LYS A 62 5.02 -24.50 -4.06
C LYS A 62 5.11 -24.70 -2.55
N ARG A 63 5.41 -23.64 -1.79
CA ARG A 63 5.50 -23.70 -0.33
C ARG A 63 4.14 -23.94 0.32
N LEU A 64 3.09 -23.33 -0.22
CA LEU A 64 1.72 -23.54 0.25
C LEU A 64 1.30 -25.00 0.03
N LEU A 65 1.53 -25.56 -1.16
CA LEU A 65 1.19 -26.94 -1.49
C LEU A 65 1.96 -27.98 -0.66
N ALA A 66 3.23 -27.70 -0.36
CA ALA A 66 4.05 -28.60 0.44
C ALA A 66 3.51 -28.88 1.85
N VAL A 67 2.57 -28.06 2.34
CA VAL A 67 2.11 -28.08 3.74
C VAL A 67 0.59 -27.98 3.90
N SER A 68 -0.15 -27.78 2.80
CA SER A 68 -1.60 -27.57 2.83
C SER A 68 -2.43 -28.84 3.07
N GLU A 69 -1.83 -30.03 2.98
CA GLU A 69 -2.55 -31.30 3.11
C GLU A 69 -2.75 -31.73 4.58
N GLY A 70 -2.09 -31.06 5.52
CA GLY A 70 -2.07 -31.42 6.93
C GLY A 70 -2.85 -30.47 7.84
N LYS A 71 -3.08 -30.92 9.08
CA LYS A 71 -3.55 -30.03 10.15
C LYS A 71 -2.38 -29.12 10.55
N PRO A 72 -2.58 -27.77 10.59
CA PRO A 72 -1.54 -26.86 11.06
C PRO A 72 -1.15 -27.19 12.51
N ARG A 73 0.14 -27.10 12.81
CA ARG A 73 0.71 -27.43 14.13
C ARG A 73 0.25 -26.42 15.20
N ASP A 74 0.17 -25.16 14.80
CA ASP A 74 -0.15 -24.07 15.72
C ASP A 74 -0.73 -22.84 14.97
N LYS A 75 -1.06 -21.78 15.72
CA LYS A 75 -1.59 -20.52 15.18
C LYS A 75 -0.59 -19.76 14.29
N ALA A 76 0.70 -19.90 14.52
CA ALA A 76 1.72 -19.23 13.72
C ALA A 76 1.77 -19.83 12.32
N GLU A 77 1.65 -21.17 12.23
CA GLU A 77 1.56 -21.87 10.95
C GLU A 77 0.29 -21.48 10.17
N VAL A 78 -0.87 -21.42 10.85
CA VAL A 78 -2.11 -20.90 10.22
C VAL A 78 -1.90 -19.50 9.66
N LYS A 79 -1.29 -18.61 10.44
CA LYS A 79 -1.01 -17.23 10.01
C LYS A 79 -0.06 -17.20 8.80
N LYS A 80 0.97 -18.02 8.80
CA LYS A 80 1.91 -18.15 7.69
C LYS A 80 1.20 -18.52 6.38
N PHE A 81 0.36 -19.56 6.43
CA PHE A 81 -0.37 -19.99 5.23
C PHE A 81 -1.42 -18.97 4.80
N ALA A 82 -2.08 -18.31 5.74
CA ALA A 82 -2.97 -17.21 5.42
C ALA A 82 -2.26 -16.10 4.63
N HIS A 83 -1.00 -15.81 4.92
CA HIS A 83 -0.20 -14.85 4.14
C HIS A 83 0.09 -15.37 2.73
N TYR A 84 0.47 -16.64 2.58
CA TYR A 84 0.69 -17.25 1.26
C TYR A 84 -0.59 -17.28 0.42
N ILE A 85 -1.72 -17.67 1.02
CA ILE A 85 -3.02 -17.71 0.34
C ILE A 85 -3.41 -16.30 -0.16
N ARG A 86 -3.29 -15.29 0.70
CA ARG A 86 -3.55 -13.89 0.31
C ARG A 86 -2.62 -13.41 -0.80
N ALA A 87 -1.33 -13.78 -0.73
CA ALA A 87 -0.37 -13.41 -1.75
C ALA A 87 -0.76 -13.97 -3.13
N LEU A 88 -1.23 -15.22 -3.21
CA LEU A 88 -1.72 -15.81 -4.46
C LEU A 88 -2.95 -15.04 -5.01
N GLY A 89 -3.85 -14.60 -4.14
CA GLY A 89 -4.96 -13.71 -4.55
C GLY A 89 -4.44 -12.38 -5.11
N PHE A 90 -3.51 -11.74 -4.41
CA PHE A 90 -2.91 -10.45 -4.81
C PHE A 90 -2.02 -10.55 -6.05
N SER A 91 -1.60 -11.74 -6.45
CA SER A 91 -0.90 -11.92 -7.73
C SER A 91 -1.76 -11.50 -8.93
N GLY A 92 -3.07 -11.60 -8.82
CA GLY A 92 -4.00 -11.37 -9.93
C GLY A 92 -3.85 -12.37 -11.08
N GLN A 93 -3.15 -13.51 -10.87
CA GLN A 93 -2.86 -14.48 -11.92
C GLN A 93 -3.83 -15.66 -11.85
N PRO A 94 -4.63 -15.89 -12.92
CA PRO A 94 -5.64 -16.96 -12.94
C PRO A 94 -5.09 -18.37 -12.71
N LYS A 95 -3.81 -18.59 -12.98
CA LYS A 95 -3.18 -19.91 -12.83
C LYS A 95 -3.20 -20.44 -11.38
N TYR A 96 -3.33 -19.55 -10.37
CA TYR A 96 -3.39 -19.95 -8.96
C TYR A 96 -4.81 -20.21 -8.44
N ILE A 97 -5.85 -19.93 -9.26
CA ILE A 97 -7.25 -20.20 -8.90
C ILE A 97 -7.47 -21.67 -8.49
N PRO A 98 -6.98 -22.69 -9.22
CA PRO A 98 -7.17 -24.08 -8.81
C PRO A 98 -6.59 -24.40 -7.45
N THR A 99 -5.43 -23.83 -7.11
CA THR A 99 -4.80 -23.99 -5.80
C THR A 99 -5.63 -23.33 -4.69
N LEU A 100 -6.13 -22.14 -4.91
CA LEU A 100 -7.03 -21.46 -3.97
C LEU A 100 -8.34 -22.23 -3.77
N GLN A 101 -8.95 -22.75 -4.86
CA GLN A 101 -10.18 -23.54 -4.79
C GLN A 101 -10.04 -24.83 -3.98
N LYS A 102 -8.87 -25.48 -4.03
CA LYS A 102 -8.60 -26.68 -3.20
C LYS A 102 -8.57 -26.36 -1.70
N LEU A 103 -8.34 -25.12 -1.32
CA LEU A 103 -8.26 -24.68 0.08
C LEU A 103 -9.62 -24.22 0.65
N VAL A 104 -10.62 -23.94 -0.20
CA VAL A 104 -11.97 -23.54 0.26
C VAL A 104 -12.59 -24.56 1.20
N PRO A 105 -12.55 -25.89 0.95
CA PRO A 105 -13.11 -26.87 1.91
C PRO A 105 -12.24 -27.10 3.15
N HIS A 106 -11.08 -26.42 3.26
CA HIS A 106 -10.14 -26.68 4.33
C HIS A 106 -10.47 -25.88 5.60
N LYS A 107 -10.85 -26.57 6.69
CA LYS A 107 -11.32 -26.03 7.97
C LYS A 107 -10.56 -24.81 8.53
N TYR A 108 -9.27 -24.65 8.21
CA TYR A 108 -8.42 -23.61 8.77
C TYR A 108 -8.11 -22.49 7.77
N TYR A 109 -8.44 -22.67 6.48
CA TYR A 109 -8.02 -21.78 5.39
C TYR A 109 -9.16 -21.32 4.50
N ASP A 110 -10.38 -21.83 4.70
CA ASP A 110 -11.60 -21.52 3.95
C ASP A 110 -11.78 -20.01 3.74
N ASP A 111 -11.94 -19.26 4.83
CA ASP A 111 -12.12 -17.80 4.78
C ASP A 111 -11.00 -17.08 4.02
N TYR A 112 -9.74 -17.54 4.17
CA TYR A 112 -8.60 -16.94 3.50
C TYR A 112 -8.61 -17.24 2.00
N ALA A 113 -8.97 -18.46 1.63
CA ALA A 113 -9.06 -18.91 0.24
C ALA A 113 -10.21 -18.23 -0.50
N GLU A 114 -11.39 -18.13 0.12
CA GLU A 114 -12.53 -17.41 -0.44
C GLU A 114 -12.24 -15.92 -0.64
N ASN A 115 -11.58 -15.29 0.34
CA ASN A 115 -11.14 -13.90 0.21
C ASN A 115 -10.13 -13.73 -0.93
N ALA A 116 -9.15 -14.62 -1.04
CA ALA A 116 -8.14 -14.58 -2.09
C ALA A 116 -8.76 -14.77 -3.50
N LEU A 117 -9.73 -15.68 -3.63
CA LEU A 117 -10.48 -15.88 -4.88
C LEU A 117 -11.30 -14.65 -5.27
N ARG A 118 -11.89 -13.96 -4.29
CA ARG A 118 -12.63 -12.72 -4.52
C ARG A 118 -11.70 -11.56 -4.91
N ASP A 119 -10.53 -11.49 -4.30
CA ASP A 119 -9.55 -10.44 -4.55
C ASP A 119 -8.81 -10.61 -5.89
N GLN A 120 -8.65 -11.83 -6.35
CA GLN A 120 -7.86 -12.18 -7.54
C GLN A 120 -8.25 -11.38 -8.80
N PRO A 121 -9.52 -11.29 -9.25
CA PRO A 121 -9.88 -10.50 -10.42
C PRO A 121 -9.67 -8.99 -10.22
N ILE A 122 -9.76 -8.51 -8.99
CA ILE A 122 -9.50 -7.12 -8.65
C ILE A 122 -8.01 -6.81 -8.87
N TYR A 123 -7.12 -7.64 -8.36
CA TYR A 123 -5.68 -7.45 -8.53
C TYR A 123 -5.20 -7.76 -9.95
N GLN A 124 -5.88 -8.63 -10.69
CA GLN A 124 -5.63 -8.81 -12.13
C GLN A 124 -5.80 -7.48 -12.89
N HIS A 125 -6.80 -6.68 -12.49
CA HIS A 125 -7.03 -5.35 -13.05
C HIS A 125 -6.04 -4.31 -12.50
N TRP A 126 -5.74 -4.33 -11.20
CA TRP A 126 -4.94 -3.30 -10.54
C TRP A 126 -3.43 -3.43 -10.74
N ASN A 127 -2.89 -4.65 -10.76
CA ASN A 127 -1.44 -4.86 -10.83
C ASN A 127 -0.78 -4.18 -12.05
N PRO A 128 -1.34 -4.21 -13.28
CA PRO A 128 -0.77 -3.47 -14.39
C PRO A 128 -0.73 -1.95 -14.18
N ILE A 129 -1.70 -1.39 -13.44
CA ILE A 129 -1.75 0.03 -13.09
C ILE A 129 -0.66 0.34 -12.05
N ILE A 130 -0.63 -0.43 -10.97
CA ILE A 130 0.30 -0.22 -9.85
C ILE A 130 1.75 -0.30 -10.32
N SER A 131 2.07 -1.32 -11.12
CA SER A 131 3.44 -1.60 -11.58
C SER A 131 3.81 -0.95 -12.91
N ASN A 132 3.01 0.00 -13.40
CA ASN A 132 3.33 0.69 -14.65
C ASN A 132 4.61 1.53 -14.52
N ARG A 133 5.72 0.96 -14.93
CA ARG A 133 7.04 1.60 -14.81
C ARG A 133 7.27 2.74 -15.80
N SER A 134 6.43 2.85 -16.86
CA SER A 134 6.55 3.98 -17.80
C SER A 134 6.21 5.34 -17.15
N THR A 135 5.52 5.31 -16.02
CA THR A 135 5.14 6.49 -15.22
C THR A 135 6.07 6.75 -14.04
N PHE A 136 7.02 5.86 -13.77
CA PHE A 136 7.90 5.96 -12.63
C PHE A 136 8.88 7.13 -12.78
N ASN A 137 8.98 7.94 -11.73
CA ASN A 137 10.00 8.95 -11.60
C ASN A 137 11.24 8.33 -10.92
N PRO A 138 12.42 8.33 -11.58
CA PRO A 138 13.64 7.74 -11.02
C PRO A 138 14.15 8.44 -9.75
N ALA A 139 13.66 9.64 -9.45
CA ALA A 139 14.00 10.35 -8.21
C ALA A 139 13.27 9.79 -6.98
N PHE A 140 12.28 8.90 -7.15
CA PHE A 140 11.49 8.34 -6.07
C PHE A 140 11.73 6.82 -5.93
N SER A 141 11.54 6.32 -4.72
CA SER A 141 11.55 4.87 -4.50
C SER A 141 10.43 4.19 -5.27
N ASP A 142 10.58 2.89 -5.47
CA ASP A 142 9.59 2.07 -6.17
C ASP A 142 8.23 2.10 -5.47
N ASP A 143 8.22 2.04 -4.14
CA ASP A 143 6.99 2.12 -3.33
C ASP A 143 6.27 3.46 -3.53
N VAL A 144 7.01 4.58 -3.54
CA VAL A 144 6.44 5.91 -3.80
C VAL A 144 5.84 5.96 -5.21
N ASN A 145 6.54 5.46 -6.21
CA ASN A 145 6.04 5.41 -7.58
C ASN A 145 4.77 4.57 -7.71
N ARG A 146 4.73 3.40 -7.08
CA ARG A 146 3.53 2.56 -7.06
C ARG A 146 2.34 3.28 -6.42
N PHE A 147 2.53 3.93 -5.28
CA PHE A 147 1.45 4.71 -4.64
C PHE A 147 1.00 5.89 -5.50
N LEU A 148 1.91 6.56 -6.21
CA LEU A 148 1.55 7.61 -7.15
C LEU A 148 0.69 7.07 -8.29
N ASN A 149 1.03 5.91 -8.85
CA ASN A 149 0.23 5.25 -9.87
C ASN A 149 -1.18 4.90 -9.35
N MET A 150 -1.26 4.31 -8.15
CA MET A 150 -2.55 4.01 -7.52
C MET A 150 -3.40 5.27 -7.32
N LEU A 151 -2.81 6.38 -6.88
CA LEU A 151 -3.52 7.64 -6.67
C LEU A 151 -3.88 8.34 -7.98
N ALA A 152 -3.10 8.17 -9.04
CA ALA A 152 -3.39 8.73 -10.37
C ALA A 152 -4.56 8.02 -11.06
N ALA A 153 -4.79 6.75 -10.76
CA ALA A 153 -5.84 5.96 -11.38
C ALA A 153 -7.24 6.58 -11.17
N ASP A 154 -8.12 6.43 -12.16
CA ASP A 154 -9.54 6.77 -12.04
C ASP A 154 -10.34 5.58 -11.47
N ASP A 155 -9.88 5.09 -10.32
CA ASP A 155 -10.47 4.00 -9.56
C ASP A 155 -10.43 4.37 -8.07
N LEU A 156 -11.58 4.71 -7.50
CA LEU A 156 -11.68 5.13 -6.11
C LEU A 156 -11.34 4.01 -5.12
N LEU A 157 -11.56 2.73 -5.46
CA LEU A 157 -11.20 1.62 -4.58
C LEU A 157 -9.69 1.41 -4.55
N LEU A 158 -9.01 1.57 -5.70
CA LEU A 158 -7.55 1.56 -5.76
C LEU A 158 -6.96 2.78 -5.02
N ASN A 159 -7.57 3.96 -5.15
CA ASN A 159 -7.18 5.14 -4.37
C ASN A 159 -7.37 4.93 -2.86
N ARG A 160 -8.45 4.22 -2.45
CA ARG A 160 -8.68 3.83 -1.05
C ARG A 160 -7.56 2.93 -0.53
N LEU A 161 -7.16 1.94 -1.32
CA LEU A 161 -6.06 1.05 -0.98
C LEU A 161 -4.77 1.86 -0.78
N ALA A 162 -4.40 2.73 -1.74
CA ALA A 162 -3.25 3.62 -1.61
C ALA A 162 -3.33 4.49 -0.34
N SER A 163 -4.49 5.11 -0.08
CA SER A 163 -4.68 5.95 1.10
C SER A 163 -4.47 5.20 2.41
N LYS A 164 -4.97 3.96 2.51
CA LYS A 164 -4.74 3.09 3.66
C LYS A 164 -3.25 2.79 3.85
N ARG A 165 -2.55 2.43 2.77
CA ARG A 165 -1.11 2.13 2.82
C ARG A 165 -0.29 3.34 3.23
N ILE A 166 -0.59 4.51 2.67
CA ILE A 166 0.09 5.76 3.02
C ILE A 166 -0.14 6.10 4.51
N TYR A 167 -1.36 5.92 5.00
CA TYR A 167 -1.67 6.14 6.42
C TYR A 167 -0.88 5.22 7.35
N GLU A 168 -0.71 3.96 6.96
CA GLU A 168 -0.11 2.90 7.80
C GLU A 168 1.42 2.87 7.75
N SER A 169 2.04 3.19 6.60
CA SER A 169 3.43 2.81 6.37
C SER A 169 4.39 3.92 5.94
N THR A 170 3.91 5.07 5.47
CA THR A 170 4.81 6.09 4.91
C THR A 170 4.47 7.50 5.35
N ARG A 171 5.50 8.37 5.35
CA ARG A 171 5.37 9.81 5.64
C ARG A 171 6.00 10.66 4.55
N ASP A 172 5.89 10.23 3.30
CA ASP A 172 6.49 10.92 2.16
C ASP A 172 5.67 12.15 1.75
N PRO A 173 6.27 13.37 1.72
CA PRO A 173 5.58 14.59 1.35
C PRO A 173 5.00 14.59 -0.07
N VAL A 174 5.61 13.84 -1.00
CA VAL A 174 5.14 13.72 -2.40
C VAL A 174 3.79 13.02 -2.44
N LEU A 175 3.64 11.95 -1.66
CA LEU A 175 2.39 11.20 -1.56
C LEU A 175 1.26 12.03 -0.93
N TYR A 176 1.56 12.84 0.08
CA TYR A 176 0.56 13.75 0.65
C TYR A 176 0.12 14.83 -0.34
N GLY A 177 1.02 15.29 -1.23
CA GLY A 177 0.67 16.19 -2.32
C GLY A 177 -0.31 15.55 -3.32
N ALA A 178 -0.06 14.31 -3.70
CA ALA A 178 -0.94 13.55 -4.58
C ALA A 178 -2.31 13.25 -3.93
N LEU A 179 -2.32 12.86 -2.64
CA LEU A 179 -3.53 12.68 -1.85
C LEU A 179 -4.39 13.94 -1.78
N ALA A 180 -3.76 15.10 -1.54
CA ALA A 180 -4.47 16.37 -1.47
C ALA A 180 -5.17 16.69 -2.80
N LYS A 181 -4.49 16.51 -3.93
CA LYS A 181 -5.08 16.69 -5.27
C LYS A 181 -6.26 15.73 -5.49
N LYS A 182 -6.12 14.46 -5.12
CA LYS A 182 -7.18 13.46 -5.28
C LYS A 182 -8.37 13.75 -4.35
N LEU A 183 -8.13 14.15 -3.11
CA LEU A 183 -9.18 14.58 -2.18
C LEU A 183 -9.93 15.80 -2.72
N GLN A 184 -9.22 16.83 -3.18
CA GLN A 184 -9.80 18.05 -3.73
C GLN A 184 -10.72 17.75 -4.93
N ALA A 185 -10.36 16.80 -5.77
CA ALA A 185 -11.18 16.40 -6.91
C ALA A 185 -12.44 15.60 -6.53
N ASN A 186 -12.53 15.07 -5.30
CA ASN A 186 -13.58 14.12 -4.96
C ASN A 186 -14.44 14.50 -3.75
N TYR A 187 -14.00 15.36 -2.83
CA TYR A 187 -14.72 15.61 -1.57
C TYR A 187 -16.10 16.29 -1.75
N MET A 188 -16.31 16.95 -2.89
CA MET A 188 -17.60 17.60 -3.23
C MET A 188 -18.54 16.70 -4.04
N ARG A 189 -18.10 15.49 -4.44
CA ARG A 189 -18.96 14.54 -5.16
C ARG A 189 -19.98 13.93 -4.21
N ASN A 190 -21.17 13.62 -4.73
CA ASN A 190 -22.19 12.89 -3.98
C ASN A 190 -22.01 11.37 -4.24
N LEU A 191 -21.24 10.72 -3.39
CA LEU A 191 -20.88 9.30 -3.50
C LEU A 191 -21.45 8.54 -2.29
N GLY A 192 -21.66 7.24 -2.45
CA GLY A 192 -22.14 6.38 -1.36
C GLY A 192 -21.27 5.13 -1.20
N GLY A 193 -21.51 4.39 -0.11
CA GLY A 193 -20.88 3.10 0.15
C GLY A 193 -19.35 3.14 0.16
N GLU A 194 -18.72 2.23 -0.58
CA GLU A 194 -17.26 2.12 -0.61
C GLU A 194 -16.56 3.30 -1.28
N GLN A 195 -17.24 4.01 -2.18
CA GLN A 195 -16.68 5.21 -2.82
C GLN A 195 -16.59 6.38 -1.83
N GLU A 196 -17.62 6.58 -0.98
CA GLU A 196 -17.56 7.54 0.12
C GLU A 196 -16.45 7.18 1.11
N ASP A 197 -16.34 5.89 1.50
CA ASP A 197 -15.26 5.41 2.37
C ASP A 197 -13.87 5.62 1.75
N SER A 198 -13.76 5.53 0.43
CA SER A 198 -12.51 5.84 -0.29
C SER A 198 -12.07 7.29 -0.07
N VAL A 199 -12.98 8.25 -0.20
CA VAL A 199 -12.71 9.67 0.06
C VAL A 199 -12.42 9.92 1.55
N ALA A 200 -13.14 9.25 2.45
CA ALA A 200 -12.89 9.33 3.89
C ALA A 200 -11.49 8.82 4.28
N TRP A 201 -10.97 7.80 3.59
CA TRP A 201 -9.59 7.33 3.78
C TRP A 201 -8.55 8.34 3.27
N MET A 202 -8.83 9.05 2.16
CA MET A 202 -7.95 10.15 1.70
C MET A 202 -7.84 11.24 2.77
N VAL A 203 -8.97 11.62 3.41
CA VAL A 203 -8.98 12.57 4.53
C VAL A 203 -8.10 12.09 5.68
N LYS A 204 -8.27 10.84 6.12
CA LYS A 204 -7.50 10.25 7.22
C LYS A 204 -6.00 10.22 6.91
N ALA A 205 -5.65 9.77 5.70
CA ALA A 205 -4.25 9.68 5.28
C ALA A 205 -3.62 11.07 5.16
N LEU A 206 -4.32 12.04 4.58
CA LEU A 206 -3.82 13.41 4.47
C LEU A 206 -3.63 14.06 5.85
N GLY A 207 -4.58 13.86 6.76
CA GLY A 207 -4.51 14.39 8.12
C GLY A 207 -3.33 13.83 8.92
N SER A 208 -2.97 12.56 8.70
CA SER A 208 -1.82 11.94 9.39
C SER A 208 -0.48 12.60 9.06
N SER A 209 -0.42 13.40 7.99
CA SER A 209 0.76 14.23 7.67
C SER A 209 1.04 15.29 8.72
N LYS A 210 0.00 15.80 9.38
CA LYS A 210 0.02 16.94 10.33
C LYS A 210 0.61 18.22 9.72
N MET A 211 0.59 18.34 8.38
CA MET A 211 1.13 19.51 7.68
C MET A 211 0.07 20.60 7.61
N ASP A 212 0.36 21.79 8.16
CA ASP A 212 -0.55 22.92 8.23
C ASP A 212 -1.11 23.36 6.88
N LYS A 213 -0.34 23.21 5.81
CA LYS A 213 -0.78 23.53 4.45
C LYS A 213 -2.00 22.75 3.95
N TYR A 214 -2.35 21.63 4.60
CA TYR A 214 -3.52 20.82 4.26
C TYR A 214 -4.75 21.09 5.14
N LYS A 215 -4.61 21.87 6.24
CA LYS A 215 -5.73 22.26 7.10
C LYS A 215 -6.90 22.89 6.32
N PRO A 216 -6.68 23.87 5.40
CA PRO A 216 -7.79 24.48 4.68
C PRO A 216 -8.62 23.47 3.89
N LEU A 217 -7.97 22.50 3.21
CA LEU A 217 -8.66 21.46 2.46
C LEU A 217 -9.47 20.52 3.38
N LEU A 218 -8.91 20.18 4.56
CA LEU A 218 -9.61 19.35 5.55
C LEU A 218 -10.80 20.10 6.17
N ILE A 219 -10.67 21.39 6.43
CA ILE A 219 -11.78 22.25 6.87
C ILE A 219 -12.87 22.32 5.80
N ASP A 220 -12.51 22.55 4.55
CA ASP A 220 -13.46 22.54 3.43
C ASP A 220 -14.20 21.19 3.33
N ALA A 221 -13.49 20.07 3.45
CA ALA A 221 -14.12 18.75 3.46
C ALA A 221 -15.08 18.57 4.66
N ALA A 222 -14.75 19.12 5.83
CA ALA A 222 -15.58 19.08 7.03
C ALA A 222 -16.87 19.92 6.92
N LEU A 223 -16.82 21.02 6.17
CA LEU A 223 -17.91 22.00 6.07
C LEU A 223 -18.79 21.81 4.84
N LYS A 224 -18.20 21.38 3.72
CA LYS A 224 -18.84 21.46 2.40
C LYS A 224 -19.12 20.09 1.75
N SER A 225 -18.50 19.01 2.22
CA SER A 225 -18.74 17.70 1.61
C SER A 225 -20.20 17.25 1.81
N PRO A 226 -20.88 16.76 0.76
CA PRO A 226 -22.21 16.18 0.88
C PRO A 226 -22.18 14.78 1.51
N MET A 227 -21.01 14.18 1.69
CA MET A 227 -20.81 12.83 2.21
C MET A 227 -20.61 12.86 3.73
N ASN A 228 -21.57 12.29 4.48
CA ASN A 228 -21.54 12.29 5.95
C ASN A 228 -20.31 11.60 6.54
N GLY A 229 -19.83 10.52 5.91
CA GLY A 229 -18.61 9.83 6.32
C GLY A 229 -17.38 10.70 6.17
N VAL A 230 -17.27 11.42 5.07
CA VAL A 230 -16.16 12.37 4.81
C VAL A 230 -16.16 13.49 5.84
N VAL A 231 -17.33 14.15 6.06
CA VAL A 231 -17.50 15.20 7.08
C VAL A 231 -17.06 14.70 8.45
N ARG A 232 -17.57 13.55 8.88
CA ARG A 232 -17.24 12.95 10.18
C ARG A 232 -15.75 12.68 10.33
N HIS A 233 -15.10 12.12 9.30
CA HIS A 233 -13.68 11.83 9.35
C HIS A 233 -12.82 13.08 9.27
N ALA A 234 -13.24 14.12 8.53
CA ALA A 234 -12.53 15.40 8.47
C ALA A 234 -12.56 16.10 9.85
N LYS A 235 -13.72 16.20 10.50
CA LYS A 235 -13.85 16.75 11.86
C LYS A 235 -12.96 16.03 12.86
N ARG A 236 -13.02 14.69 12.91
CA ARG A 236 -12.17 13.89 13.79
C ARG A 236 -10.68 14.05 13.51
N THR A 237 -10.30 14.23 12.26
CA THR A 237 -8.91 14.43 11.86
C THR A 237 -8.41 15.80 12.29
N LEU A 238 -9.21 16.85 12.11
CA LEU A 238 -8.90 18.20 12.57
C LEU A 238 -8.74 18.26 14.09
N GLU A 239 -9.63 17.62 14.82
CA GLU A 239 -9.55 17.54 16.28
C GLU A 239 -8.31 16.76 16.75
N ARG A 240 -8.11 15.54 16.24
CA ARG A 240 -7.06 14.64 16.71
C ARG A 240 -5.65 15.08 16.29
N ASP A 241 -5.49 15.45 15.02
CA ASP A 241 -4.17 15.65 14.42
C ASP A 241 -3.74 17.11 14.43
N TYR A 242 -4.70 18.06 14.42
CA TYR A 242 -4.44 19.50 14.40
C TYR A 242 -4.93 20.23 15.66
N ARG A 243 -5.57 19.51 16.60
CA ARG A 243 -6.10 20.06 17.86
C ARG A 243 -7.09 21.20 17.68
N LEU A 244 -7.84 21.19 16.56
CA LEU A 244 -8.88 22.18 16.28
C LEU A 244 -10.23 21.67 16.77
N GLN A 245 -10.95 22.50 17.52
CA GLN A 245 -12.35 22.25 17.86
C GLN A 245 -13.28 22.72 16.75
N ASN A 246 -14.52 22.23 16.71
CA ASN A 246 -15.48 22.69 15.71
C ASN A 246 -15.70 24.21 15.71
N THR A 247 -15.62 24.84 16.90
CA THR A 247 -15.71 26.29 17.07
C THR A 247 -14.58 27.08 16.42
N ASP A 248 -13.44 26.42 16.08
CA ASP A 248 -12.28 27.11 15.52
C ASP A 248 -12.43 27.36 13.99
N TYR A 249 -13.38 26.68 13.34
CA TYR A 249 -13.55 26.76 11.88
C TYR A 249 -15.01 26.74 11.39
N ILE A 250 -15.99 26.57 12.30
CA ILE A 250 -17.42 26.78 11.99
C ILE A 250 -17.76 28.24 12.33
N PRO A 251 -18.23 29.04 11.34
CA PRO A 251 -18.60 30.41 11.58
C PRO A 251 -19.83 30.55 12.48
#